data_40e7b4b0f046fe3e37f334ee02535297
#
_entry.id   40e7b4b0f046fe3e37f334ee02535297
#
_cell.length_a   1.000
_cell.length_b   1.000
_cell.length_c   1.000
_cell.angle_alpha   90.00
_cell.angle_beta   90.00
_cell.angle_gamma   90.00
#
_symmetry.space_group_name_H-M   'P 1'
#
loop_
_entity.id
_entity.type
_entity.pdbx_description
1 polymer ?
#
loop_
_entity_poly.entity_id
_entity_poly.type
_entity_poly.pdbx_seq_one_letter_code
_entity_poly.pdbx_strand_id
1 'polypeptide(L)'
;MFNPHDPAFLADPYPAFAALRDEGEVHFHPGLGLPVAVSHAACSAVLRDRAAGRLWTDATPLGSFEAFNLLHRNSLLESEPPRHTRLRRLISSAFARGHTSRLTPWVNGLAESLVSSLAAAIDRDGSADLLTHLAAPLPVEVIAELLGVPAADRPLLQPWSNAIVKMYEYGLPADLAAAAETASGEFVAYLRALAADRAASPGDDLVSDLVSVRDGSDRLSQDELVGTAVLLLMAGHEATVNVIGNGVHALLRNRAEWERLVSSPELLPTAVEELIRYDSPLQLFERTATADVVVAGYEVPAGSKVAALLGAAARDPLVFESPDRLDVGRSPNPHLGFGAGIHYCVGAPLARVEVAAALSALTTRLPDLHLAAEPERRGEFVIRGFRTLPVTVRR
;
A
#
# COMPACT_ATOMS: atom_id res chain seq x y z
N MET A 1 -8.60 24.34 5.34
CA MET A 1 -8.30 23.46 4.18
C MET A 1 -6.78 23.27 4.10
N PHE A 2 -6.24 22.09 3.85
CA PHE A 2 -4.79 21.84 3.80
C PHE A 2 -4.19 22.08 2.41
N ASN A 3 -2.85 22.21 2.35
CA ASN A 3 -2.10 22.19 1.10
C ASN A 3 -1.29 20.88 1.03
N PRO A 4 -1.53 19.99 0.04
CA PRO A 4 -0.85 18.70 -0.06
C PRO A 4 0.67 18.82 -0.35
N HIS A 5 1.16 20.01 -0.69
CA HIS A 5 2.57 20.28 -0.94
C HIS A 5 3.24 21.07 0.20
N ASP A 6 2.51 21.42 1.27
CA ASP A 6 3.09 22.13 2.42
C ASP A 6 3.96 21.16 3.24
N PRO A 7 5.25 21.45 3.44
CA PRO A 7 6.14 20.63 4.24
C PRO A 7 5.67 20.39 5.68
N ALA A 8 4.99 21.36 6.31
CA ALA A 8 4.46 21.20 7.66
C ALA A 8 3.28 20.23 7.68
N PHE A 9 2.40 20.29 6.68
CA PHE A 9 1.31 19.33 6.49
C PHE A 9 1.86 17.93 6.18
N LEU A 10 2.84 17.82 5.30
CA LEU A 10 3.48 16.54 4.96
C LEU A 10 4.20 15.92 6.18
N ALA A 11 4.75 16.74 7.07
CA ALA A 11 5.35 16.26 8.30
C ALA A 11 4.30 15.66 9.24
N ASP A 12 3.18 16.35 9.48
CA ASP A 12 2.07 15.90 10.34
C ASP A 12 0.71 16.40 9.80
N PRO A 13 -0.05 15.57 9.03
CA PRO A 13 -1.33 15.95 8.46
C PRO A 13 -2.49 15.89 9.46
N TYR A 14 -2.34 15.20 10.59
CA TYR A 14 -3.43 14.83 11.47
C TYR A 14 -4.12 16.02 12.16
N PRO A 15 -3.43 17.11 12.59
CA PRO A 15 -4.08 18.31 13.10
C PRO A 15 -4.99 18.99 12.06
N ALA A 16 -4.55 19.03 10.78
CA ALA A 16 -5.36 19.58 9.70
C ALA A 16 -6.60 18.74 9.42
N PHE A 17 -6.48 17.41 9.48
CA PHE A 17 -7.62 16.49 9.35
C PHE A 17 -8.59 16.61 10.52
N ALA A 18 -8.11 16.79 11.75
CA ALA A 18 -8.95 17.01 12.91
C ALA A 18 -9.77 18.31 12.76
N ALA A 19 -9.12 19.42 12.37
CA ALA A 19 -9.81 20.68 12.14
C ALA A 19 -10.91 20.57 11.06
N LEU A 20 -10.66 19.80 9.99
CA LEU A 20 -11.69 19.56 8.96
C LEU A 20 -12.87 18.75 9.50
N ARG A 21 -12.63 17.72 10.33
CA ARG A 21 -13.71 16.94 10.93
C ARG A 21 -14.59 17.76 11.88
N ASP A 22 -14.00 18.72 12.59
CA ASP A 22 -14.75 19.64 13.47
C ASP A 22 -15.70 20.57 12.68
N GLU A 23 -15.36 20.86 11.41
CA GLU A 23 -16.19 21.69 10.51
C GLU A 23 -17.27 20.88 9.77
N GLY A 24 -17.06 19.56 9.59
CA GLY A 24 -17.99 18.67 8.88
C GLY A 24 -17.36 17.37 8.40
N GLU A 25 -18.17 16.51 7.79
CA GLU A 25 -17.73 15.18 7.36
C GLU A 25 -17.20 15.13 5.93
N VAL A 26 -17.64 16.08 5.07
CA VAL A 26 -17.25 16.18 3.65
C VAL A 26 -17.03 17.64 3.27
N HIS A 27 -15.92 17.94 2.62
CA HIS A 27 -15.55 19.29 2.20
C HIS A 27 -15.07 19.31 0.75
N PHE A 28 -15.46 20.32 -0.03
CA PHE A 28 -14.83 20.54 -1.34
C PHE A 28 -13.43 21.09 -1.13
N HIS A 29 -12.41 20.40 -1.70
CA HIS A 29 -11.01 20.80 -1.61
C HIS A 29 -10.57 21.50 -2.90
N PRO A 30 -10.39 22.82 -2.91
CA PRO A 30 -10.09 23.58 -4.13
C PRO A 30 -8.79 23.15 -4.82
N GLY A 31 -7.75 22.86 -4.03
CA GLY A 31 -6.44 22.44 -4.52
C GLY A 31 -6.42 21.04 -5.16
N LEU A 32 -7.33 20.15 -4.74
CA LEU A 32 -7.51 18.82 -5.33
C LEU A 32 -8.61 18.81 -6.39
N GLY A 33 -9.48 19.83 -6.41
CA GLY A 33 -10.59 19.94 -7.36
C GLY A 33 -11.73 18.94 -7.12
N LEU A 34 -11.87 18.40 -5.91
CA LEU A 34 -12.87 17.38 -5.59
C LEU A 34 -13.29 17.44 -4.10
N PRO A 35 -14.48 16.91 -3.76
CA PRO A 35 -14.86 16.72 -2.36
C PRO A 35 -14.05 15.64 -1.69
N VAL A 36 -13.70 15.87 -0.42
CA VAL A 36 -12.95 14.96 0.45
C VAL A 36 -13.78 14.58 1.67
N ALA A 37 -14.00 13.30 1.88
CA ALA A 37 -14.60 12.76 3.10
C ALA A 37 -13.50 12.62 4.18
N VAL A 38 -13.79 13.07 5.41
CA VAL A 38 -12.79 13.16 6.49
C VAL A 38 -13.19 12.41 7.77
N SER A 39 -14.47 12.05 7.95
CA SER A 39 -14.90 11.16 9.03
C SER A 39 -14.76 9.70 8.62
N HIS A 40 -14.63 8.80 9.59
CA HIS A 40 -14.62 7.35 9.33
C HIS A 40 -15.91 6.90 8.65
N ALA A 41 -17.06 7.41 9.07
CA ALA A 41 -18.37 7.07 8.52
C ALA A 41 -18.47 7.48 7.05
N ALA A 42 -18.12 8.73 6.71
CA ALA A 42 -18.16 9.24 5.34
C ALA A 42 -17.14 8.51 4.43
N CYS A 43 -15.90 8.29 4.89
CA CYS A 43 -14.91 7.52 4.16
C CYS A 43 -15.38 6.08 3.90
N SER A 44 -15.94 5.42 4.92
CA SER A 44 -16.50 4.07 4.77
C SER A 44 -17.68 4.04 3.79
N ALA A 45 -18.55 5.07 3.80
CA ALA A 45 -19.64 5.22 2.85
C ALA A 45 -19.10 5.31 1.41
N VAL A 46 -18.17 6.22 1.13
CA VAL A 46 -17.52 6.37 -0.19
C VAL A 46 -16.91 5.05 -0.68
N LEU A 47 -16.19 4.33 0.21
CA LEU A 47 -15.51 3.08 -0.18
C LEU A 47 -16.45 1.90 -0.41
N ARG A 48 -17.66 1.90 0.16
CA ARG A 48 -18.63 0.82 0.09
C ARG A 48 -19.78 1.09 -0.88
N ASP A 49 -19.94 2.34 -1.31
CA ASP A 49 -21.00 2.70 -2.25
C ASP A 49 -20.74 2.05 -3.62
N ARG A 50 -21.77 1.38 -4.14
CA ARG A 50 -21.70 0.71 -5.45
C ARG A 50 -21.72 1.68 -6.63
N ALA A 51 -22.19 2.90 -6.40
CA ALA A 51 -22.16 3.97 -7.39
C ALA A 51 -20.90 4.84 -7.27
N ALA A 52 -20.00 4.58 -6.30
CA ALA A 52 -18.71 5.25 -6.17
C ALA A 52 -17.59 4.27 -6.61
N GLY A 53 -17.32 4.24 -7.89
CA GLY A 53 -16.45 3.26 -8.55
C GLY A 53 -15.02 3.72 -8.80
N ARG A 54 -14.22 2.80 -9.30
CA ARG A 54 -12.88 3.03 -9.83
C ARG A 54 -12.94 2.97 -11.36
N LEU A 55 -13.15 4.12 -11.98
CA LEU A 55 -13.23 4.23 -13.44
C LEU A 55 -11.93 4.82 -13.98
N TRP A 56 -11.24 4.01 -14.78
CA TRP A 56 -10.02 4.47 -15.42
C TRP A 56 -10.34 5.54 -16.48
N THR A 57 -9.59 6.61 -16.46
CA THR A 57 -9.52 7.61 -17.52
C THR A 57 -8.09 7.66 -18.02
N ASP A 58 -7.90 7.50 -19.32
CA ASP A 58 -6.57 7.47 -19.93
C ASP A 58 -5.77 8.73 -19.65
N ALA A 59 -4.52 8.55 -19.29
CA ALA A 59 -3.53 9.62 -19.26
C ALA A 59 -3.32 10.16 -20.68
N THR A 60 -3.20 11.48 -20.79
CA THR A 60 -3.07 12.19 -22.07
C THR A 60 -1.77 13.01 -22.12
N PRO A 61 -1.19 13.19 -23.32
CA PRO A 61 -1.66 12.73 -24.64
C PRO A 61 -1.52 11.22 -24.81
N LEU A 62 -2.48 10.57 -25.46
CA LEU A 62 -2.58 9.11 -25.55
C LEU A 62 -1.31 8.43 -26.06
N GLY A 63 -0.68 8.97 -27.10
CA GLY A 63 0.55 8.41 -27.67
C GLY A 63 1.79 8.50 -26.75
N SER A 64 1.71 9.24 -25.65
CA SER A 64 2.78 9.36 -24.65
C SER A 64 2.59 8.45 -23.44
N PHE A 65 1.45 7.70 -23.35
CA PHE A 65 1.09 6.87 -22.21
C PHE A 65 0.45 5.55 -22.64
N GLU A 66 0.95 4.91 -23.69
CA GLU A 66 0.36 3.68 -24.23
C GLU A 66 0.48 2.50 -23.25
N ALA A 67 1.67 2.27 -22.70
CA ALA A 67 1.92 1.16 -21.79
C ALA A 67 1.29 1.42 -20.42
N PHE A 68 1.38 2.64 -19.91
CA PHE A 68 0.76 3.04 -18.65
C PHE A 68 -0.77 2.87 -18.72
N ASN A 69 -1.41 3.34 -19.77
CA ASN A 69 -2.84 3.18 -19.99
C ASN A 69 -3.24 1.72 -20.19
N LEU A 70 -2.42 0.91 -20.87
CA LEU A 70 -2.67 -0.53 -21.03
C LEU A 70 -2.74 -1.23 -19.67
N LEU A 71 -1.80 -0.96 -18.78
CA LEU A 71 -1.77 -1.54 -17.43
C LEU A 71 -3.04 -1.22 -16.66
N HIS A 72 -3.43 0.04 -16.63
CA HIS A 72 -4.55 0.52 -15.82
C HIS A 72 -5.91 0.09 -16.40
N ARG A 73 -6.10 0.19 -17.71
CA ARG A 73 -7.33 -0.29 -18.37
C ARG A 73 -7.63 -1.76 -18.11
N ASN A 74 -6.58 -2.57 -17.86
CA ASN A 74 -6.69 -4.02 -17.72
C ASN A 74 -6.52 -4.50 -16.28
N SER A 75 -6.38 -3.56 -15.33
CA SER A 75 -6.19 -3.91 -13.93
C SER A 75 -7.51 -4.17 -13.19
N LEU A 76 -7.43 -5.01 -12.15
CA LEU A 76 -8.54 -5.23 -11.23
C LEU A 76 -8.95 -3.95 -10.51
N LEU A 77 -7.98 -3.09 -10.15
CA LEU A 77 -8.21 -1.89 -9.36
C LEU A 77 -9.07 -0.87 -10.09
N GLU A 78 -8.82 -0.69 -11.39
CA GLU A 78 -9.49 0.30 -12.23
C GLU A 78 -10.66 -0.31 -13.03
N SER A 79 -11.37 -1.24 -12.41
CA SER A 79 -12.50 -1.95 -13.01
C SER A 79 -13.70 -1.96 -12.07
N GLU A 80 -14.91 -1.90 -12.65
CA GLU A 80 -16.18 -2.02 -11.94
C GLU A 80 -16.98 -3.23 -12.42
N PRO A 81 -17.98 -3.69 -11.64
CA PRO A 81 -18.89 -4.75 -12.09
C PRO A 81 -19.54 -4.44 -13.46
N PRO A 82 -19.69 -5.44 -14.33
CA PRO A 82 -19.44 -6.88 -14.11
C PRO A 82 -17.97 -7.30 -14.24
N ARG A 83 -17.10 -6.46 -14.86
CA ARG A 83 -15.70 -6.81 -15.14
C ARG A 83 -14.90 -7.02 -13.85
N HIS A 84 -15.00 -6.11 -12.89
CA HIS A 84 -14.34 -6.26 -11.58
C HIS A 84 -14.72 -7.60 -10.92
N THR A 85 -16.01 -7.95 -10.88
CA THR A 85 -16.47 -9.20 -10.26
C THR A 85 -15.85 -10.42 -10.90
N ARG A 86 -15.73 -10.42 -12.23
CA ARG A 86 -15.07 -11.49 -12.99
C ARG A 86 -13.57 -11.59 -12.66
N LEU A 87 -12.84 -10.48 -12.78
CA LEU A 87 -11.41 -10.42 -12.51
C LEU A 87 -11.12 -10.81 -11.04
N ARG A 88 -11.89 -10.24 -10.09
CA ARG A 88 -11.74 -10.53 -8.67
C ARG A 88 -11.90 -12.00 -8.35
N ARG A 89 -12.87 -12.69 -8.97
CA ARG A 89 -13.12 -14.12 -8.78
C ARG A 89 -11.94 -14.96 -9.28
N LEU A 90 -11.45 -14.69 -10.50
CA LEU A 90 -10.30 -15.39 -11.06
C LEU A 90 -9.05 -15.20 -10.21
N ILE A 91 -8.74 -13.97 -9.84
CA ILE A 91 -7.57 -13.62 -9.01
C ILE A 91 -7.68 -14.24 -7.62
N SER A 92 -8.86 -14.13 -6.96
CA SER A 92 -9.06 -14.72 -5.63
C SER A 92 -8.95 -16.24 -5.67
N SER A 93 -9.37 -16.89 -6.75
CA SER A 93 -9.20 -18.34 -6.94
C SER A 93 -7.73 -18.73 -7.07
N ALA A 94 -6.90 -17.93 -7.77
CA ALA A 94 -5.46 -18.14 -7.82
C ALA A 94 -4.81 -17.97 -6.43
N PHE A 95 -5.14 -16.90 -5.72
CA PHE A 95 -4.66 -16.67 -4.33
C PHE A 95 -5.10 -17.74 -3.33
N ALA A 96 -6.30 -18.32 -3.51
CA ALA A 96 -6.84 -19.33 -2.59
C ALA A 96 -6.06 -20.66 -2.59
N ARG A 97 -5.10 -20.85 -3.49
CA ARG A 97 -4.23 -22.05 -3.54
C ARG A 97 -3.21 -22.13 -2.40
N GLY A 98 -3.32 -21.28 -1.40
CA GLY A 98 -2.51 -21.35 -0.18
C GLY A 98 -1.14 -20.67 -0.28
N HIS A 99 -0.94 -19.79 -1.26
CA HIS A 99 0.34 -19.07 -1.42
C HIS A 99 0.80 -18.37 -0.15
N THR A 100 -0.09 -17.60 0.51
CA THR A 100 0.26 -16.88 1.75
C THR A 100 0.74 -17.83 2.85
N SER A 101 0.03 -18.93 3.09
CA SER A 101 0.41 -19.88 4.15
C SER A 101 1.70 -20.63 3.83
N ARG A 102 1.95 -20.96 2.56
CA ARG A 102 3.22 -21.58 2.11
C ARG A 102 4.41 -20.63 2.24
N LEU A 103 4.19 -19.33 1.95
CA LEU A 103 5.24 -18.32 2.02
C LEU A 103 5.57 -17.91 3.46
N THR A 104 4.65 -18.04 4.42
CA THR A 104 4.85 -17.56 5.79
C THR A 104 6.18 -17.99 6.43
N PRO A 105 6.61 -19.28 6.40
CA PRO A 105 7.90 -19.67 6.96
C PRO A 105 9.08 -19.02 6.27
N TRP A 106 9.00 -18.87 4.95
CA TRP A 106 10.06 -18.24 4.15
C TRP A 106 10.12 -16.72 4.43
N VAL A 107 8.98 -16.04 4.54
CA VAL A 107 8.90 -14.61 4.90
C VAL A 107 9.53 -14.35 6.27
N ASN A 108 9.26 -15.22 7.25
CA ASN A 108 9.88 -15.11 8.57
C ASN A 108 11.41 -15.25 8.48
N GLY A 109 11.91 -16.26 7.78
CA GLY A 109 13.36 -16.46 7.60
C GLY A 109 14.03 -15.30 6.84
N LEU A 110 13.35 -14.73 5.84
CA LEU A 110 13.82 -13.55 5.13
C LEU A 110 13.90 -12.35 6.05
N ALA A 111 12.86 -12.07 6.84
CA ALA A 111 12.86 -10.97 7.81
C ALA A 111 13.99 -11.10 8.84
N GLU A 112 14.23 -12.29 9.39
CA GLU A 112 15.35 -12.58 10.30
C GLU A 112 16.72 -12.33 9.64
N SER A 113 16.88 -12.72 8.37
CA SER A 113 18.10 -12.48 7.61
C SER A 113 18.35 -10.98 7.39
N LEU A 114 17.31 -10.24 6.99
CA LEU A 114 17.39 -8.80 6.75
C LEU A 114 17.69 -8.04 8.05
N VAL A 115 17.05 -8.39 9.17
CA VAL A 115 17.33 -7.78 10.47
C VAL A 115 18.74 -8.14 10.95
N SER A 116 19.24 -9.33 10.63
CA SER A 116 20.65 -9.70 10.90
C SER A 116 21.63 -8.83 10.13
N SER A 117 21.32 -8.54 8.85
CA SER A 117 22.10 -7.60 8.04
C SER A 117 22.06 -6.18 8.58
N LEU A 118 20.87 -5.72 9.01
CA LEU A 118 20.70 -4.43 9.68
C LEU A 118 21.56 -4.33 10.96
N ALA A 119 21.52 -5.36 11.81
CA ALA A 119 22.31 -5.41 13.03
C ALA A 119 23.83 -5.34 12.75
N ALA A 120 24.30 -6.11 11.75
CA ALA A 120 25.71 -6.09 11.34
C ALA A 120 26.14 -4.72 10.78
N ALA A 121 25.25 -4.03 10.05
CA ALA A 121 25.51 -2.67 9.58
C ALA A 121 25.59 -1.67 10.75
N ILE A 122 24.68 -1.76 11.73
CA ILE A 122 24.73 -0.93 12.94
C ILE A 122 26.01 -1.18 13.74
N ASP A 123 26.40 -2.43 13.91
CA ASP A 123 27.63 -2.78 14.66
C ASP A 123 28.90 -2.24 13.98
N ARG A 124 28.93 -2.22 12.66
CA ARG A 124 30.07 -1.74 11.87
C ARG A 124 30.14 -0.22 11.79
N ASP A 125 28.99 0.44 11.53
CA ASP A 125 28.93 1.85 11.14
C ASP A 125 28.32 2.75 12.24
N GLY A 126 27.86 2.16 13.36
CA GLY A 126 27.20 2.84 14.47
C GLY A 126 25.71 3.13 14.24
N SER A 127 25.25 3.15 13.00
CA SER A 127 23.85 3.31 12.59
C SER A 127 23.63 2.75 11.20
N ALA A 128 22.37 2.43 10.86
CA ALA A 128 22.01 2.02 9.52
C ALA A 128 20.59 2.52 9.15
N ASP A 129 20.28 2.58 7.86
CA ASP A 129 18.95 2.95 7.38
C ASP A 129 18.03 1.73 7.36
N LEU A 130 16.98 1.74 8.18
CA LEU A 130 16.01 0.66 8.29
C LEU A 130 15.27 0.41 6.98
N LEU A 131 15.02 1.47 6.18
CA LEU A 131 14.33 1.30 4.90
C LEU A 131 15.15 0.46 3.94
N THR A 132 16.43 0.78 3.78
CA THR A 132 17.33 0.08 2.86
C THR A 132 17.60 -1.37 3.29
N HIS A 133 17.70 -1.62 4.61
CA HIS A 133 18.07 -2.94 5.11
C HIS A 133 16.90 -3.88 5.37
N LEU A 134 15.68 -3.37 5.57
CA LEU A 134 14.52 -4.19 5.94
C LEU A 134 13.26 -3.81 5.19
N ALA A 135 12.79 -2.56 5.36
CA ALA A 135 11.42 -2.22 4.96
C ALA A 135 11.20 -2.28 3.45
N ALA A 136 12.19 -1.89 2.64
CA ALA A 136 12.10 -1.96 1.18
C ALA A 136 12.36 -3.37 0.63
N PRO A 137 13.45 -4.08 1.02
CA PRO A 137 13.73 -5.39 0.42
C PRO A 137 12.70 -6.47 0.82
N LEU A 138 12.16 -6.45 2.04
CA LEU A 138 11.24 -7.50 2.49
C LEU A 138 10.01 -7.65 1.58
N PRO A 139 9.17 -6.62 1.36
CA PRO A 139 7.99 -6.77 0.52
C PRO A 139 8.31 -7.01 -0.96
N VAL A 140 9.40 -6.43 -1.47
CA VAL A 140 9.81 -6.64 -2.86
C VAL A 140 10.19 -8.10 -3.11
N GLU A 141 10.98 -8.70 -2.22
CA GLU A 141 11.34 -10.11 -2.31
C GLU A 141 10.12 -11.02 -2.15
N VAL A 142 9.21 -10.71 -1.22
CA VAL A 142 8.00 -11.49 -0.98
C VAL A 142 7.07 -11.49 -2.19
N ILE A 143 6.81 -10.32 -2.80
CA ILE A 143 5.94 -10.27 -3.97
C ILE A 143 6.61 -10.87 -5.20
N ALA A 144 7.94 -10.74 -5.34
CA ALA A 144 8.70 -11.39 -6.40
C ALA A 144 8.65 -12.92 -6.30
N GLU A 145 8.83 -13.46 -5.10
CA GLU A 145 8.68 -14.91 -4.83
C GLU A 145 7.27 -15.39 -5.14
N LEU A 146 6.25 -14.67 -4.65
CA LEU A 146 4.85 -14.98 -4.93
C LEU A 146 4.55 -15.05 -6.43
N LEU A 147 5.07 -14.10 -7.21
CA LEU A 147 4.87 -14.03 -8.66
C LEU A 147 5.76 -14.99 -9.45
N GLY A 148 6.74 -15.62 -8.83
CA GLY A 148 7.70 -16.52 -9.47
C GLY A 148 8.75 -15.76 -10.31
N VAL A 149 9.10 -14.53 -9.91
CA VAL A 149 10.15 -13.75 -10.57
C VAL A 149 11.53 -14.34 -10.23
N PRO A 150 12.35 -14.70 -11.23
CA PRO A 150 13.70 -15.19 -10.99
C PRO A 150 14.56 -14.23 -10.16
N ALA A 151 15.40 -14.75 -9.28
CA ALA A 151 16.20 -13.92 -8.36
C ALA A 151 17.08 -12.88 -9.09
N ALA A 152 17.60 -13.22 -10.28
CA ALA A 152 18.42 -12.31 -11.10
C ALA A 152 17.66 -11.07 -11.59
N ASP A 153 16.33 -11.17 -11.73
CA ASP A 153 15.48 -10.12 -12.29
C ASP A 153 14.84 -9.23 -11.20
N ARG A 154 14.82 -9.69 -9.94
CA ARG A 154 14.19 -8.96 -8.82
C ARG A 154 14.69 -7.53 -8.65
N PRO A 155 15.97 -7.20 -8.87
CA PRO A 155 16.44 -5.81 -8.79
C PRO A 155 15.78 -4.83 -9.77
N LEU A 156 15.14 -5.32 -10.84
CA LEU A 156 14.42 -4.49 -11.83
C LEU A 156 13.06 -4.00 -11.32
N LEU A 157 12.44 -4.73 -10.38
CA LEU A 157 11.04 -4.56 -10.00
C LEU A 157 10.78 -3.24 -9.26
N GLN A 158 11.60 -2.92 -8.27
CA GLN A 158 11.43 -1.73 -7.45
C GLN A 158 11.59 -0.42 -8.25
N PRO A 159 12.62 -0.25 -9.12
CA PRO A 159 12.71 0.93 -9.98
C PRO A 159 11.50 1.13 -10.89
N TRP A 160 10.98 0.08 -11.52
CA TRP A 160 9.79 0.18 -12.37
C TRP A 160 8.55 0.60 -11.56
N SER A 161 8.32 -0.06 -10.44
CA SER A 161 7.18 0.24 -9.59
C SER A 161 7.24 1.66 -9.03
N ASN A 162 8.40 2.09 -8.52
CA ASN A 162 8.57 3.44 -7.96
C ASN A 162 8.32 4.52 -9.02
N ALA A 163 8.70 4.30 -10.28
CA ALA A 163 8.43 5.23 -11.36
C ALA A 163 6.93 5.33 -11.66
N ILE A 164 6.24 4.18 -11.77
CA ILE A 164 4.81 4.12 -12.12
C ILE A 164 3.94 4.72 -11.00
N VAL A 165 4.24 4.41 -9.75
CA VAL A 165 3.47 4.86 -8.56
C VAL A 165 3.43 6.39 -8.43
N LYS A 166 4.45 7.09 -8.90
CA LYS A 166 4.47 8.57 -8.88
C LYS A 166 3.33 9.19 -9.68
N MET A 167 2.78 8.49 -10.67
CA MET A 167 1.61 8.96 -11.43
C MET A 167 0.33 9.10 -10.60
N TYR A 168 0.30 8.59 -9.36
CA TYR A 168 -0.84 8.78 -8.45
C TYR A 168 -0.77 10.08 -7.64
N GLU A 169 0.37 10.78 -7.67
CA GLU A 169 0.55 12.06 -6.99
C GLU A 169 0.02 13.23 -7.83
N TYR A 170 -0.36 14.31 -7.13
CA TYR A 170 -0.85 15.52 -7.77
C TYR A 170 0.31 16.41 -8.24
N GLY A 171 0.17 17.03 -9.42
CA GLY A 171 1.14 18.00 -9.92
C GLY A 171 2.47 17.38 -10.36
N LEU A 172 2.45 16.15 -10.89
CA LEU A 172 3.66 15.42 -11.31
C LEU A 172 4.40 16.17 -12.44
N PRO A 173 5.74 16.36 -12.33
CA PRO A 173 6.59 16.86 -13.41
C PRO A 173 6.56 15.96 -14.66
N ALA A 174 6.68 16.56 -15.84
CA ALA A 174 6.56 15.83 -17.12
C ALA A 174 7.67 14.78 -17.35
N ASP A 175 8.86 15.00 -16.83
CA ASP A 175 9.98 14.06 -16.90
C ASP A 175 9.70 12.80 -16.05
N LEU A 176 9.07 12.93 -14.89
CA LEU A 176 8.65 11.82 -14.08
C LEU A 176 7.50 11.03 -14.73
N ALA A 177 6.58 11.73 -15.41
CA ALA A 177 5.51 11.08 -16.17
C ALA A 177 6.08 10.27 -17.36
N ALA A 178 7.07 10.80 -18.07
CA ALA A 178 7.77 10.09 -19.14
C ALA A 178 8.55 8.87 -18.62
N ALA A 179 9.19 8.98 -17.45
CA ALA A 179 9.86 7.86 -16.80
C ALA A 179 8.88 6.75 -16.40
N ALA A 180 7.66 7.11 -15.96
CA ALA A 180 6.60 6.15 -15.64
C ALA A 180 6.12 5.38 -16.88
N GLU A 181 5.99 6.03 -18.04
CA GLU A 181 5.64 5.35 -19.30
C GLU A 181 6.74 4.36 -19.72
N THR A 182 8.01 4.78 -19.67
CA THR A 182 9.15 3.91 -19.98
C THR A 182 9.16 2.68 -19.09
N ALA A 183 9.04 2.87 -17.78
CA ALA A 183 8.97 1.79 -16.79
C ALA A 183 7.76 0.85 -17.04
N SER A 184 6.61 1.43 -17.41
CA SER A 184 5.42 0.65 -17.77
C SER A 184 5.66 -0.24 -18.98
N GLY A 185 6.31 0.27 -20.03
CA GLY A 185 6.65 -0.47 -21.23
C GLY A 185 7.61 -1.64 -20.97
N GLU A 186 8.68 -1.40 -20.20
CA GLU A 186 9.65 -2.42 -19.81
C GLU A 186 8.99 -3.51 -18.96
N PHE A 187 8.14 -3.11 -18.00
CA PHE A 187 7.45 -4.04 -17.12
C PHE A 187 6.41 -4.90 -17.87
N VAL A 188 5.64 -4.30 -18.79
CA VAL A 188 4.72 -5.04 -19.67
C VAL A 188 5.46 -6.08 -20.49
N ALA A 189 6.59 -5.70 -21.11
CA ALA A 189 7.40 -6.62 -21.91
C ALA A 189 7.94 -7.79 -21.08
N TYR A 190 8.46 -7.49 -19.89
CA TYR A 190 8.96 -8.49 -18.95
C TYR A 190 7.89 -9.49 -18.53
N LEU A 191 6.71 -9.00 -18.08
CA LEU A 191 5.65 -9.90 -17.62
C LEU A 191 4.99 -10.69 -18.74
N ARG A 192 4.95 -10.16 -19.96
CA ARG A 192 4.52 -10.95 -21.12
C ARG A 192 5.47 -12.12 -21.38
N ALA A 193 6.78 -11.91 -21.27
CA ALA A 193 7.78 -12.97 -21.42
C ALA A 193 7.67 -14.00 -20.28
N LEU A 194 7.56 -13.56 -19.03
CA LEU A 194 7.39 -14.45 -17.88
C LEU A 194 6.11 -15.28 -17.99
N ALA A 195 4.99 -14.67 -18.37
CA ALA A 195 3.73 -15.40 -18.56
C ALA A 195 3.79 -16.42 -19.70
N ALA A 196 4.51 -16.12 -20.80
CA ALA A 196 4.72 -17.06 -21.88
C ALA A 196 5.60 -18.26 -21.44
N ASP A 197 6.63 -18.00 -20.66
CA ASP A 197 7.47 -19.04 -20.05
C ASP A 197 6.65 -19.95 -19.12
N ARG A 198 5.85 -19.37 -18.25
CA ARG A 198 4.96 -20.10 -17.33
C ARG A 198 3.84 -20.87 -18.03
N ALA A 199 3.38 -20.39 -19.19
CA ALA A 199 2.43 -21.14 -20.03
C ALA A 199 3.07 -22.40 -20.62
N ALA A 200 4.35 -22.37 -20.98
CA ALA A 200 5.10 -23.49 -21.49
C ALA A 200 5.61 -24.42 -20.39
N SER A 201 6.03 -23.87 -19.26
CA SER A 201 6.60 -24.60 -18.12
C SER A 201 6.07 -24.03 -16.80
N PRO A 202 4.91 -24.48 -16.31
CA PRO A 202 4.30 -23.97 -15.10
C PRO A 202 5.18 -24.22 -13.86
N GLY A 203 5.33 -23.18 -13.03
CA GLY A 203 5.95 -23.24 -11.70
C GLY A 203 4.93 -23.31 -10.57
N ASP A 204 5.41 -23.35 -9.32
CA ASP A 204 4.58 -23.22 -8.11
C ASP A 204 4.50 -21.73 -7.70
N ASP A 205 3.99 -20.89 -8.59
CA ASP A 205 3.92 -19.44 -8.44
C ASP A 205 2.57 -18.87 -8.93
N LEU A 206 2.27 -17.64 -8.50
CA LEU A 206 1.00 -17.00 -8.81
C LEU A 206 0.85 -16.69 -10.30
N VAL A 207 1.93 -16.39 -11.05
CA VAL A 207 1.83 -16.15 -12.49
C VAL A 207 1.40 -17.43 -13.20
N SER A 208 1.96 -18.58 -12.84
CA SER A 208 1.53 -19.91 -13.35
C SER A 208 0.05 -20.16 -13.06
N ASP A 209 -0.40 -19.82 -11.85
CA ASP A 209 -1.80 -19.95 -11.47
C ASP A 209 -2.71 -18.98 -12.24
N LEU A 210 -2.31 -17.73 -12.44
CA LEU A 210 -3.06 -16.75 -13.24
C LEU A 210 -3.14 -17.15 -14.73
N VAL A 211 -2.07 -17.71 -15.28
CA VAL A 211 -2.05 -18.26 -16.65
C VAL A 211 -3.05 -19.41 -16.80
N SER A 212 -3.14 -20.27 -15.78
CA SER A 212 -3.95 -21.51 -15.83
C SER A 212 -5.37 -21.33 -15.31
N VAL A 213 -5.67 -20.27 -14.55
CA VAL A 213 -6.95 -20.08 -13.86
C VAL A 213 -8.13 -20.06 -14.82
N ARG A 214 -9.20 -20.79 -14.46
CA ARG A 214 -10.45 -20.88 -15.22
C ARG A 214 -11.64 -20.80 -14.26
N ASP A 215 -12.72 -20.25 -14.78
CA ASP A 215 -14.05 -20.30 -14.18
C ASP A 215 -15.06 -20.64 -15.27
N GLY A 216 -15.39 -21.91 -15.41
CA GLY A 216 -16.07 -22.43 -16.60
C GLY A 216 -15.21 -22.21 -17.86
N SER A 217 -15.74 -21.48 -18.83
CA SER A 217 -15.02 -21.08 -20.06
C SER A 217 -14.23 -19.76 -19.89
N ASP A 218 -14.38 -19.06 -18.77
CA ASP A 218 -13.77 -17.74 -18.54
C ASP A 218 -12.29 -17.88 -18.10
N ARG A 219 -11.48 -16.89 -18.52
CA ARG A 219 -10.06 -16.79 -18.22
C ARG A 219 -9.61 -15.33 -18.30
N LEU A 220 -8.41 -15.03 -17.76
CA LEU A 220 -7.77 -13.74 -18.02
C LEU A 220 -7.31 -13.63 -19.47
N SER A 221 -7.51 -12.50 -20.11
CA SER A 221 -6.79 -12.17 -21.34
C SER A 221 -5.31 -11.92 -21.02
N GLN A 222 -4.46 -11.89 -22.05
CA GLN A 222 -3.04 -11.61 -21.86
C GLN A 222 -2.81 -10.23 -21.20
N ASP A 223 -3.54 -9.20 -21.62
CA ASP A 223 -3.42 -7.86 -21.07
C ASP A 223 -3.98 -7.77 -19.64
N GLU A 224 -5.07 -8.49 -19.33
CA GLU A 224 -5.61 -8.60 -17.98
C GLU A 224 -4.66 -9.33 -17.02
N LEU A 225 -3.96 -10.37 -17.50
CA LEU A 225 -2.93 -11.06 -16.73
C LEU A 225 -1.78 -10.12 -16.42
N VAL A 226 -1.24 -9.43 -17.43
CA VAL A 226 -0.13 -8.49 -17.27
C VAL A 226 -0.53 -7.32 -16.38
N GLY A 227 -1.66 -6.66 -16.64
CA GLY A 227 -2.17 -5.56 -15.81
C GLY A 227 -2.40 -5.98 -14.36
N THR A 228 -2.89 -7.22 -14.15
CA THR A 228 -3.07 -7.78 -12.80
C THR A 228 -1.73 -8.06 -12.12
N ALA A 229 -0.77 -8.69 -12.79
CA ALA A 229 0.53 -9.02 -12.20
C ALA A 229 1.34 -7.75 -11.85
N VAL A 230 1.32 -6.72 -12.72
CA VAL A 230 1.93 -5.42 -12.41
C VAL A 230 1.24 -4.76 -11.22
N LEU A 231 -0.11 -4.73 -11.21
CA LEU A 231 -0.86 -4.19 -10.08
C LEU A 231 -0.48 -4.88 -8.76
N LEU A 232 -0.44 -6.21 -8.75
CA LEU A 232 -0.12 -6.98 -7.55
C LEU A 232 1.29 -6.68 -7.06
N LEU A 233 2.25 -6.53 -7.97
CA LEU A 233 3.62 -6.19 -7.61
C LEU A 233 3.71 -4.78 -7.03
N MET A 234 3.15 -3.79 -7.71
CA MET A 234 3.18 -2.39 -7.25
C MET A 234 2.47 -2.23 -5.90
N ALA A 235 1.24 -2.77 -5.80
CA ALA A 235 0.45 -2.68 -4.58
C ALA A 235 1.02 -3.53 -3.44
N GLY A 236 1.71 -4.63 -3.77
CA GLY A 236 2.23 -5.59 -2.79
C GLY A 236 3.41 -5.05 -2.00
N HIS A 237 4.23 -4.17 -2.57
CA HIS A 237 5.40 -3.68 -1.84
C HIS A 237 5.25 -2.23 -1.35
N GLU A 238 4.76 -1.29 -2.15
CA GLU A 238 4.83 0.14 -1.84
C GLU A 238 4.13 0.49 -0.52
N ALA A 239 2.91 -0.01 -0.31
CA ALA A 239 2.19 0.22 0.94
C ALA A 239 2.86 -0.46 2.15
N THR A 240 3.36 -1.69 1.98
CA THR A 240 3.97 -2.49 3.07
C THR A 240 5.30 -1.88 3.51
N VAL A 241 6.14 -1.41 2.57
CA VAL A 241 7.37 -0.63 2.88
C VAL A 241 7.03 0.52 3.82
N ASN A 242 5.99 1.27 3.50
CA ASN A 242 5.61 2.45 4.27
C ASN A 242 4.90 2.09 5.59
N VAL A 243 4.15 0.96 5.68
CA VAL A 243 3.61 0.46 6.97
C VAL A 243 4.77 0.11 7.92
N ILE A 244 5.79 -0.60 7.44
CA ILE A 244 6.96 -0.98 8.26
C ILE A 244 7.72 0.29 8.67
N GLY A 245 8.04 1.18 7.73
CA GLY A 245 8.78 2.41 8.02
C GLY A 245 8.05 3.35 8.98
N ASN A 246 6.80 3.71 8.68
CA ASN A 246 5.97 4.58 9.53
C ASN A 246 5.71 3.93 10.89
N GLY A 247 5.42 2.63 10.89
CA GLY A 247 5.12 1.86 12.10
C GLY A 247 6.30 1.77 13.04
N VAL A 248 7.49 1.41 12.55
CA VAL A 248 8.70 1.37 13.37
C VAL A 248 9.07 2.76 13.88
N HIS A 249 8.98 3.79 13.03
CA HIS A 249 9.16 5.17 13.48
C HIS A 249 8.20 5.53 14.63
N ALA A 250 6.91 5.22 14.48
CA ALA A 250 5.91 5.50 15.50
C ALA A 250 6.21 4.77 16.83
N LEU A 251 6.60 3.49 16.75
CA LEU A 251 7.00 2.69 17.92
C LEU A 251 8.24 3.27 18.61
N LEU A 252 9.28 3.64 17.86
CA LEU A 252 10.50 4.22 18.44
C LEU A 252 10.29 5.61 19.04
N ARG A 253 9.32 6.38 18.53
CA ARG A 253 8.86 7.65 19.14
C ARG A 253 7.98 7.43 20.37
N ASN A 254 7.31 6.29 20.48
CA ASN A 254 6.48 5.89 21.62
C ASN A 254 7.14 4.72 22.35
N ARG A 255 8.28 4.98 22.99
CA ARG A 255 9.16 3.97 23.57
C ARG A 255 8.44 2.95 24.45
N ALA A 256 7.47 3.39 25.25
CA ALA A 256 6.68 2.50 26.10
C ALA A 256 5.90 1.44 25.28
N GLU A 257 5.39 1.79 24.10
CA GLU A 257 4.68 0.83 23.23
C GLU A 257 5.67 -0.12 22.53
N TRP A 258 6.87 0.34 22.18
CA TRP A 258 7.94 -0.54 21.71
C TRP A 258 8.34 -1.57 22.78
N GLU A 259 8.63 -1.14 23.99
CA GLU A 259 9.02 -2.01 25.11
C GLU A 259 7.89 -2.98 25.50
N ARG A 260 6.65 -2.52 25.43
CA ARG A 260 5.46 -3.37 25.62
C ARG A 260 5.40 -4.46 24.56
N LEU A 261 5.65 -4.15 23.29
CA LEU A 261 5.67 -5.15 22.21
C LEU A 261 6.86 -6.12 22.35
N VAL A 262 8.04 -5.64 22.77
CA VAL A 262 9.22 -6.49 23.09
C VAL A 262 8.91 -7.48 24.21
N SER A 263 8.25 -7.03 25.28
CA SER A 263 7.95 -7.85 26.45
C SER A 263 6.71 -8.75 26.29
N SER A 264 5.85 -8.44 25.34
CA SER A 264 4.55 -9.11 25.13
C SER A 264 4.32 -9.44 23.66
N PRO A 265 5.05 -10.45 23.11
CA PRO A 265 4.96 -10.81 21.68
C PRO A 265 3.56 -11.23 21.22
N GLU A 266 2.69 -11.65 22.13
CA GLU A 266 1.28 -11.96 21.86
C GLU A 266 0.46 -10.77 21.36
N LEU A 267 0.95 -9.54 21.56
CA LEU A 267 0.35 -8.32 21.02
C LEU A 267 0.66 -8.09 19.55
N LEU A 268 1.54 -8.89 18.95
CA LEU A 268 1.95 -8.71 17.55
C LEU A 268 0.77 -8.58 16.56
N PRO A 269 -0.30 -9.41 16.63
CA PRO A 269 -1.43 -9.27 15.73
C PRO A 269 -2.17 -7.93 15.86
N THR A 270 -2.37 -7.43 17.08
CA THR A 270 -3.03 -6.13 17.31
C THR A 270 -2.10 -4.97 16.96
N ALA A 271 -0.80 -5.09 17.23
CA ALA A 271 0.20 -4.11 16.84
C ALA A 271 0.23 -3.90 15.32
N VAL A 272 0.18 -4.98 14.51
CA VAL A 272 0.12 -4.88 13.05
C VAL A 272 -1.06 -4.02 12.59
N GLU A 273 -2.28 -4.28 13.10
CA GLU A 273 -3.47 -3.48 12.74
C GLU A 273 -3.31 -2.02 13.21
N GLU A 274 -2.72 -1.80 14.38
CA GLU A 274 -2.53 -0.46 14.92
C GLU A 274 -1.50 0.35 14.10
N LEU A 275 -0.43 -0.26 13.63
CA LEU A 275 0.55 0.43 12.79
C LEU A 275 -0.05 0.81 11.42
N ILE A 276 -0.90 -0.05 10.85
CA ILE A 276 -1.64 0.26 9.61
C ILE A 276 -2.60 1.43 9.83
N ARG A 277 -3.21 1.54 11.02
CA ARG A 277 -4.09 2.65 11.39
C ARG A 277 -3.32 3.94 11.70
N TYR A 278 -2.34 3.87 12.60
CA TYR A 278 -1.77 5.02 13.30
C TYR A 278 -1.08 6.03 12.38
N ASP A 279 -0.26 5.59 11.45
CA ASP A 279 0.34 6.44 10.40
C ASP A 279 0.17 5.75 9.04
N SER A 280 -1.09 5.73 8.59
CA SER A 280 -1.52 5.03 7.39
C SER A 280 -0.68 5.42 6.17
N PRO A 281 -0.12 4.47 5.41
CA PRO A 281 0.67 4.81 4.22
C PRO A 281 -0.18 5.42 3.11
N LEU A 282 -1.41 4.94 2.90
CA LEU A 282 -2.35 5.54 1.95
C LEU A 282 -3.19 6.59 2.66
N GLN A 283 -2.96 7.85 2.31
CA GLN A 283 -3.67 8.98 2.93
C GLN A 283 -4.98 9.29 2.23
N LEU A 284 -5.07 9.02 0.93
CA LEU A 284 -6.23 9.38 0.11
C LEU A 284 -6.54 8.27 -0.89
N PHE A 285 -7.83 8.02 -1.10
CA PHE A 285 -8.30 7.11 -2.13
C PHE A 285 -9.51 7.69 -2.86
N GLU A 286 -9.38 7.88 -4.18
CA GLU A 286 -10.45 8.47 -5.01
C GLU A 286 -11.47 7.44 -5.47
N ARG A 287 -12.69 7.93 -5.71
CA ARG A 287 -13.77 7.25 -6.40
C ARG A 287 -14.40 8.19 -7.42
N THR A 288 -14.93 7.63 -8.50
CA THR A 288 -15.76 8.34 -9.47
C THR A 288 -17.22 7.91 -9.31
N ALA A 289 -18.12 8.85 -9.16
CA ALA A 289 -19.55 8.58 -9.08
C ALA A 289 -20.08 8.09 -10.43
N THR A 290 -20.63 6.89 -10.48
CA THR A 290 -21.27 6.31 -11.69
C THR A 290 -22.74 6.69 -11.82
N ALA A 291 -23.35 7.16 -10.74
CA ALA A 291 -24.64 7.80 -10.62
C ALA A 291 -24.54 8.89 -9.54
N ASP A 292 -25.57 9.72 -9.39
CA ASP A 292 -25.59 10.69 -8.29
C ASP A 292 -25.52 9.97 -6.94
N VAL A 293 -24.58 10.39 -6.08
CA VAL A 293 -24.31 9.80 -4.77
C VAL A 293 -24.41 10.89 -3.70
N VAL A 294 -24.95 10.55 -2.53
CA VAL A 294 -24.97 11.45 -1.37
C VAL A 294 -24.09 10.85 -0.27
N VAL A 295 -23.06 11.59 0.15
CA VAL A 295 -22.13 11.19 1.21
C VAL A 295 -22.28 12.17 2.38
N ALA A 296 -22.77 11.72 3.51
CA ALA A 296 -23.01 12.56 4.69
C ALA A 296 -23.72 13.91 4.37
N GLY A 297 -24.74 13.83 3.49
CA GLY A 297 -25.49 15.00 3.05
C GLY A 297 -24.84 15.84 1.94
N TYR A 298 -23.63 15.50 1.49
CA TYR A 298 -22.95 16.15 0.37
C TYR A 298 -23.31 15.44 -0.95
N GLU A 299 -23.82 16.19 -1.92
CA GLU A 299 -24.19 15.66 -3.25
C GLU A 299 -22.95 15.56 -4.14
N VAL A 300 -22.69 14.38 -4.69
CA VAL A 300 -21.65 14.09 -5.66
C VAL A 300 -22.32 13.68 -6.97
N PRO A 301 -22.38 14.55 -7.98
CA PRO A 301 -23.02 14.24 -9.25
C PRO A 301 -22.33 13.11 -10.02
N ALA A 302 -23.06 12.38 -10.82
CA ALA A 302 -22.53 11.37 -11.73
C ALA A 302 -21.39 11.93 -12.59
N GLY A 303 -20.32 11.17 -12.75
CA GLY A 303 -19.09 11.57 -13.45
C GLY A 303 -18.11 12.39 -12.61
N SER A 304 -18.51 12.87 -11.42
CA SER A 304 -17.63 13.60 -10.50
C SER A 304 -16.81 12.65 -9.64
N LYS A 305 -15.65 13.11 -9.19
CA LYS A 305 -14.81 12.40 -8.23
C LYS A 305 -15.15 12.78 -6.80
N VAL A 306 -14.90 11.86 -5.86
CA VAL A 306 -14.89 12.08 -4.41
C VAL A 306 -13.72 11.30 -3.81
N ALA A 307 -13.04 11.84 -2.83
CA ALA A 307 -11.97 11.15 -2.13
C ALA A 307 -12.34 10.78 -0.69
N ALA A 308 -11.91 9.60 -0.27
CA ALA A 308 -11.87 9.19 1.13
C ALA A 308 -10.47 9.48 1.68
N LEU A 309 -10.35 10.37 2.69
CA LEU A 309 -9.11 10.62 3.41
C LEU A 309 -8.91 9.54 4.47
N LEU A 310 -8.18 8.47 4.12
CA LEU A 310 -7.97 7.31 5.00
C LEU A 310 -7.19 7.68 6.25
N GLY A 311 -6.18 8.57 6.14
CA GLY A 311 -5.44 9.09 7.28
C GLY A 311 -6.33 9.86 8.25
N ALA A 312 -7.31 10.64 7.74
CA ALA A 312 -8.29 11.34 8.57
C ALA A 312 -9.24 10.36 9.27
N ALA A 313 -9.78 9.39 8.52
CA ALA A 313 -10.68 8.36 9.06
C ALA A 313 -10.00 7.51 10.14
N ALA A 314 -8.70 7.25 10.02
CA ALA A 314 -7.90 6.49 10.97
C ALA A 314 -7.74 7.18 12.34
N ARG A 315 -8.03 8.48 12.42
CA ARG A 315 -7.93 9.30 13.63
C ARG A 315 -9.29 9.88 14.07
N ASP A 316 -10.39 9.26 13.66
CA ASP A 316 -11.74 9.69 14.02
C ASP A 316 -12.06 9.32 15.48
N PRO A 317 -12.28 10.32 16.38
CA PRO A 317 -12.57 10.07 17.80
C PRO A 317 -13.93 9.43 18.04
N LEU A 318 -14.85 9.46 17.05
CA LEU A 318 -16.15 8.78 17.14
C LEU A 318 -16.02 7.25 16.98
N VAL A 319 -14.87 6.77 16.48
CA VAL A 319 -14.63 5.35 16.23
C VAL A 319 -13.48 4.80 17.08
N PHE A 320 -12.45 5.61 17.28
CA PHE A 320 -11.25 5.21 18.02
C PHE A 320 -11.10 6.01 19.31
N GLU A 321 -11.11 5.35 20.44
CA GLU A 321 -10.79 5.99 21.71
C GLU A 321 -9.34 6.50 21.69
N SER A 322 -9.12 7.76 22.08
CA SER A 322 -7.80 8.41 22.06
C SER A 322 -7.05 8.13 20.74
N PRO A 323 -7.61 8.57 19.57
CA PRO A 323 -7.13 8.14 18.24
C PRO A 323 -5.69 8.55 17.95
N ASP A 324 -5.19 9.60 18.60
CA ASP A 324 -3.84 10.13 18.45
C ASP A 324 -2.80 9.39 19.31
N ARG A 325 -3.26 8.53 20.21
CA ARG A 325 -2.38 7.66 20.99
C ARG A 325 -2.12 6.36 20.22
N LEU A 326 -0.85 6.00 20.05
CA LEU A 326 -0.43 4.68 19.63
C LEU A 326 -0.72 3.68 20.75
N ASP A 327 -1.38 2.56 20.43
CA ASP A 327 -1.68 1.47 21.37
C ASP A 327 -1.56 0.13 20.66
N VAL A 328 -0.44 -0.58 20.84
CA VAL A 328 -0.19 -1.88 20.22
C VAL A 328 -1.18 -2.97 20.62
N GLY A 329 -1.97 -2.75 21.66
CA GLY A 329 -3.05 -3.65 22.10
C GLY A 329 -4.45 -3.20 21.68
N ARG A 330 -4.60 -2.19 20.84
CA ARG A 330 -5.91 -1.64 20.46
C ARG A 330 -6.85 -2.71 19.90
N SER A 331 -8.00 -2.85 20.53
CA SER A 331 -9.07 -3.76 20.09
C SER A 331 -10.42 -3.25 20.61
N PRO A 332 -11.46 -3.09 19.76
CA PRO A 332 -11.45 -3.29 18.31
C PRO A 332 -10.64 -2.23 17.54
N ASN A 333 -10.24 -2.55 16.31
CA ASN A 333 -9.50 -1.64 15.44
C ASN A 333 -10.08 -1.68 14.00
N PRO A 334 -11.26 -1.07 13.76
CA PRO A 334 -11.94 -1.12 12.46
C PRO A 334 -11.38 -0.10 11.46
N HIS A 335 -10.06 -0.06 11.29
CA HIS A 335 -9.42 0.89 10.37
C HIS A 335 -9.75 0.60 8.90
N LEU A 336 -9.64 1.64 8.06
CA LEU A 336 -9.87 1.56 6.62
C LEU A 336 -8.56 1.45 5.80
N GLY A 337 -7.44 1.14 6.42
CA GLY A 337 -6.13 1.08 5.75
C GLY A 337 -6.03 0.04 4.62
N PHE A 338 -6.89 -0.98 4.62
CA PHE A 338 -7.04 -1.93 3.52
C PHE A 338 -8.21 -1.60 2.58
N GLY A 339 -8.78 -0.40 2.67
CA GLY A 339 -9.98 -0.04 1.96
C GLY A 339 -11.24 -0.74 2.51
N ALA A 340 -12.33 -0.67 1.76
CA ALA A 340 -13.59 -1.34 2.08
C ALA A 340 -14.39 -1.65 0.81
N GLY A 341 -15.49 -2.41 0.94
CA GLY A 341 -16.36 -2.78 -0.19
C GLY A 341 -15.71 -3.78 -1.14
N ILE A 342 -16.09 -3.70 -2.41
CA ILE A 342 -15.64 -4.65 -3.43
C ILE A 342 -14.13 -4.56 -3.72
N HIS A 343 -13.54 -3.38 -3.48
CA HIS A 343 -12.11 -3.12 -3.64
C HIS A 343 -11.28 -3.34 -2.35
N TYR A 344 -11.82 -4.03 -1.35
CA TYR A 344 -11.02 -4.41 -0.17
C TYR A 344 -9.76 -5.16 -0.61
N CYS A 345 -8.61 -4.83 -0.02
CA CYS A 345 -7.30 -5.31 -0.41
C CYS A 345 -7.21 -6.84 -0.49
N VAL A 346 -6.85 -7.39 -1.66
CA VAL A 346 -6.68 -8.83 -1.85
C VAL A 346 -5.43 -9.35 -1.16
N GLY A 347 -4.39 -8.51 -1.06
CA GLY A 347 -3.10 -8.82 -0.42
C GLY A 347 -3.08 -8.64 1.10
N ALA A 348 -4.20 -8.22 1.72
CA ALA A 348 -4.24 -7.94 3.17
C ALA A 348 -3.72 -9.08 4.07
N PRO A 349 -3.99 -10.37 3.78
CA PRO A 349 -3.41 -11.48 4.57
C PRO A 349 -1.88 -11.53 4.47
N LEU A 350 -1.32 -11.34 3.27
CA LEU A 350 0.13 -11.37 3.05
C LEU A 350 0.83 -10.16 3.69
N ALA A 351 0.30 -8.97 3.52
CA ALA A 351 0.83 -7.75 4.15
C ALA A 351 0.90 -7.87 5.68
N ARG A 352 -0.11 -8.48 6.31
CA ARG A 352 -0.08 -8.77 7.76
C ARG A 352 1.06 -9.70 8.15
N VAL A 353 1.30 -10.74 7.35
CA VAL A 353 2.42 -11.68 7.58
C VAL A 353 3.76 -10.95 7.48
N GLU A 354 3.94 -10.10 6.46
CA GLU A 354 5.18 -9.35 6.25
C GLU A 354 5.47 -8.37 7.39
N VAL A 355 4.46 -7.56 7.77
CA VAL A 355 4.61 -6.61 8.88
C VAL A 355 4.88 -7.33 10.20
N ALA A 356 4.16 -8.44 10.47
CA ALA A 356 4.38 -9.25 11.65
C ALA A 356 5.79 -9.86 11.69
N ALA A 357 6.28 -10.40 10.56
CA ALA A 357 7.63 -10.96 10.46
C ALA A 357 8.71 -9.90 10.71
N ALA A 358 8.56 -8.71 10.12
CA ALA A 358 9.48 -7.59 10.34
C ALA A 358 9.53 -7.17 11.81
N LEU A 359 8.36 -6.97 12.44
CA LEU A 359 8.28 -6.58 13.85
C LEU A 359 8.84 -7.66 14.77
N SER A 360 8.47 -8.93 14.55
CA SER A 360 8.97 -10.06 15.34
C SER A 360 10.48 -10.18 15.29
N ALA A 361 11.07 -10.09 14.10
CA ALA A 361 12.52 -10.13 13.94
C ALA A 361 13.22 -8.94 14.61
N LEU A 362 12.67 -7.72 14.46
CA LEU A 362 13.21 -6.51 15.09
C LEU A 362 13.14 -6.58 16.62
N THR A 363 11.99 -6.90 17.20
CA THR A 363 11.80 -6.94 18.66
C THR A 363 12.60 -8.03 19.33
N THR A 364 12.80 -9.16 18.63
CA THR A 364 13.60 -10.27 19.15
C THR A 364 15.10 -9.99 19.08
N ARG A 365 15.60 -9.44 17.96
CA ARG A 365 17.04 -9.30 17.73
C ARG A 365 17.61 -7.96 18.13
N LEU A 366 16.81 -6.90 18.08
CA LEU A 366 17.20 -5.52 18.35
C LEU A 366 16.24 -4.85 19.37
N PRO A 367 16.01 -5.43 20.56
CA PRO A 367 15.05 -4.88 21.53
C PRO A 367 15.39 -3.45 21.94
N ASP A 368 16.68 -3.07 21.93
CA ASP A 368 17.17 -1.73 22.24
C ASP A 368 17.31 -0.82 21.00
N LEU A 369 16.55 -1.08 19.92
CA LEU A 369 16.55 -0.26 18.71
C LEU A 369 16.03 1.16 19.03
N HIS A 370 16.71 2.18 18.48
CA HIS A 370 16.39 3.61 18.63
C HIS A 370 16.60 4.35 17.30
N LEU A 371 15.99 5.53 17.17
CA LEU A 371 16.33 6.43 16.09
C LEU A 371 17.76 6.97 16.31
N ALA A 372 18.58 6.92 15.26
CA ALA A 372 19.94 7.46 15.28
C ALA A 372 19.97 8.96 14.96
N ALA A 373 19.02 9.40 14.14
CA ALA A 373 18.82 10.79 13.74
C ALA A 373 17.36 11.04 13.39
N GLU A 374 16.98 12.29 13.12
CA GLU A 374 15.65 12.62 12.61
C GLU A 374 15.48 12.04 11.21
N PRO A 375 14.42 11.24 10.95
CA PRO A 375 14.20 10.65 9.64
C PRO A 375 13.72 11.67 8.61
N GLU A 376 14.07 11.45 7.34
CA GLU A 376 13.62 12.28 6.24
C GLU A 376 12.30 11.75 5.67
N ARG A 377 11.23 12.57 5.71
CA ARG A 377 9.94 12.25 5.07
C ARG A 377 10.03 12.40 3.55
N ARG A 378 9.26 11.58 2.84
CA ARG A 378 8.98 11.76 1.41
C ARG A 378 8.13 13.03 1.23
N GLY A 379 8.25 13.66 0.06
CA GLY A 379 7.46 14.85 -0.30
C GLY A 379 6.09 14.52 -0.93
N GLU A 380 5.66 13.28 -0.85
CA GLU A 380 4.41 12.77 -1.44
C GLU A 380 3.29 12.75 -0.38
N PHE A 381 2.07 13.15 -0.81
CA PHE A 381 0.90 13.18 0.04
C PHE A 381 0.09 11.88 -0.01
N VAL A 382 -0.19 11.36 -1.22
CA VAL A 382 -1.09 10.21 -1.40
C VAL A 382 -0.50 8.96 -0.78
N ILE A 383 0.82 8.75 -0.97
CA ILE A 383 1.57 7.64 -0.36
C ILE A 383 2.58 8.18 0.63
N ARG A 384 2.18 8.20 1.90
CA ARG A 384 2.95 8.74 3.01
C ARG A 384 4.02 7.76 3.49
N GLY A 385 5.26 8.23 3.59
CA GLY A 385 6.38 7.41 4.07
C GLY A 385 7.63 8.23 4.34
N PHE A 386 8.73 7.51 4.53
CA PHE A 386 10.06 8.10 4.73
C PHE A 386 10.95 7.84 3.52
N ARG A 387 11.92 8.74 3.31
CA ARG A 387 13.03 8.56 2.38
C ARG A 387 14.19 7.85 3.05
N THR A 388 14.43 8.18 4.32
CA THR A 388 15.42 7.53 5.18
C THR A 388 14.87 7.37 6.59
N LEU A 389 15.23 6.28 7.27
CA LEU A 389 14.90 6.02 8.67
C LEU A 389 16.15 5.47 9.39
N PRO A 390 17.07 6.37 9.80
CA PRO A 390 18.31 5.96 10.43
C PRO A 390 18.05 5.43 11.86
N VAL A 391 18.55 4.24 12.14
CA VAL A 391 18.39 3.55 13.41
C VAL A 391 19.74 3.11 13.99
N THR A 392 19.77 2.95 15.31
CA THR A 392 20.93 2.47 16.07
C THR A 392 20.48 1.63 17.26
N VAL A 393 21.41 0.95 17.92
CA VAL A 393 21.20 0.25 19.19
C VAL A 393 21.98 0.97 20.27
N ARG A 394 21.34 1.32 21.39
CA ARG A 394 22.06 1.86 22.56
C ARG A 394 22.84 0.72 23.21
N ARG A 395 24.12 0.94 23.36
CA ARG A 395 25.04 0.09 24.15
C ARG A 395 25.00 0.46 25.60
#